data_e31defc2d6cfd97f29f630a4db6f5de8
#
_entry.id   e31defc2d6cfd97f29f630a4db6f5de8
#
_cell.length_a   1.000
_cell.length_b   1.000
_cell.length_c   1.000
_cell.angle_alpha   90.00
_cell.angle_beta   90.00
_cell.angle_gamma   90.00
#
_symmetry.space_group_name_H-M   'P 1'
#
loop_
_entity.id
_entity.type
_entity.pdbx_description
1 polymer ?
#
loop_
_entity_poly.entity_id
_entity_poly.type
_entity_poly.pdbx_seq_one_letter_code
_entity_poly.pdbx_strand_id
1 'polypeptide(L)'
;MFFRDDFAFLSNMFPCEIVYKDLHFQSSESLYQAAKCKDKSLIPNFCNLDGYKAKKLGRKVQLIDNWEQIKIDVMRKCVYLKFTQNPILLQRLKKVKGLISEENTWNDTFWGICNGKGENHLGKILMEFRDSLEG
;
A
#
# COMPACT_ATOMS: atom_id res chain seq x y z
N MET A 1 14.87 4.22 -4.07
CA MET A 1 15.27 3.88 -2.69
C MET A 1 14.62 2.57 -2.27
N PHE A 2 15.31 1.79 -1.47
CA PHE A 2 14.70 0.61 -0.88
C PHE A 2 13.90 1.02 0.35
N PHE A 3 12.69 0.46 0.50
CA PHE A 3 11.83 0.74 1.65
C PHE A 3 12.23 -0.14 2.83
N ARG A 4 13.32 0.22 3.46
CA ARG A 4 13.88 -0.48 4.62
C ARG A 4 14.56 0.54 5.54
N ASP A 5 14.88 0.14 6.76
CA ASP A 5 15.48 0.99 7.78
C ASP A 5 14.66 2.25 7.98
N ASP A 6 15.23 3.44 7.80
CA ASP A 6 14.50 4.70 8.00
C ASP A 6 13.36 4.91 7.02
N PHE A 7 13.32 4.18 5.90
CA PHE A 7 12.27 4.27 4.90
C PHE A 7 11.33 3.06 4.90
N ALA A 8 11.46 2.17 5.89
CA ALA A 8 10.58 1.00 5.99
C ALA A 8 9.11 1.40 6.10
N PHE A 9 8.82 2.53 6.72
CA PHE A 9 7.44 2.99 6.90
C PHE A 9 6.73 3.33 5.58
N LEU A 10 7.47 3.51 4.50
CA LEU A 10 6.90 3.75 3.17
C LEU A 10 6.35 2.48 2.54
N SER A 11 6.82 1.31 3.00
CA SER A 11 6.36 0.03 2.48
C SER A 11 4.91 -0.25 2.88
N ASN A 12 4.14 -0.85 1.97
CA ASN A 12 2.81 -1.34 2.30
C ASN A 12 2.83 -2.47 3.32
N MET A 13 3.97 -3.14 3.48
CA MET A 13 4.14 -4.21 4.46
C MET A 13 4.37 -3.69 5.88
N PHE A 14 4.64 -2.40 6.04
CA PHE A 14 4.94 -1.83 7.35
C PHE A 14 3.72 -1.94 8.27
N PRO A 15 3.88 -2.50 9.48
CA PRO A 15 2.76 -2.68 10.40
C PRO A 15 2.20 -1.34 10.89
N CYS A 16 0.91 -1.17 10.73
CA CYS A 16 0.18 -0.01 11.26
C CYS A 16 -1.30 -0.35 11.27
N GLU A 17 -2.06 0.34 12.10
CA GLU A 17 -3.49 0.10 12.14
C GLU A 17 -4.21 0.99 11.14
N ILE A 18 -5.08 0.37 10.34
CA ILE A 18 -5.97 1.09 9.43
C ILE A 18 -7.37 0.56 9.63
N VAL A 19 -8.31 1.46 9.94
CA VAL A 19 -9.72 1.12 10.10
C VAL A 19 -10.47 1.52 8.84
N TYR A 20 -11.23 0.58 8.28
CA TYR A 20 -12.06 0.84 7.13
C TYR A 20 -13.37 0.07 7.27
N LYS A 21 -14.50 0.77 7.24
CA LYS A 21 -15.85 0.19 7.40
C LYS A 21 -15.92 -0.73 8.64
N ASP A 22 -15.44 -0.22 9.76
CA ASP A 22 -15.43 -0.91 11.06
C ASP A 22 -14.54 -2.15 11.15
N LEU A 23 -13.71 -2.40 10.13
CA LEU A 23 -12.73 -3.47 10.15
C LEU A 23 -11.34 -2.90 10.35
N HIS A 24 -10.51 -3.60 11.14
CA HIS A 24 -9.16 -3.20 11.48
C HIS A 24 -8.16 -4.04 10.68
N PHE A 25 -7.29 -3.37 9.92
CA PHE A 25 -6.26 -4.02 9.12
C PHE A 25 -4.88 -3.69 9.67
N GLN A 26 -3.94 -4.60 9.51
CA GLN A 26 -2.60 -4.50 10.12
C GLN A 26 -1.57 -3.78 9.24
N SER A 27 -1.93 -3.45 8.01
CA SER A 27 -1.05 -2.74 7.07
C SER A 27 -1.86 -2.26 5.87
N SER A 28 -1.27 -1.34 5.09
CA SER A 28 -1.90 -0.95 3.83
C SER A 28 -1.95 -2.12 2.84
N GLU A 29 -0.98 -3.05 2.90
CA GLU A 29 -1.03 -4.24 2.06
C GLU A 29 -2.23 -5.11 2.40
N SER A 30 -2.52 -5.32 3.69
CA SER A 30 -3.67 -6.13 4.10
C SER A 30 -4.98 -5.54 3.60
N LEU A 31 -5.14 -4.23 3.72
CA LEU A 31 -6.34 -3.54 3.21
C LEU A 31 -6.44 -3.66 1.68
N TYR A 32 -5.32 -3.45 0.99
CA TYR A 32 -5.28 -3.53 -0.47
C TYR A 32 -5.67 -4.93 -0.96
N GLN A 33 -5.12 -5.97 -0.32
CA GLN A 33 -5.43 -7.35 -0.71
C GLN A 33 -6.90 -7.70 -0.43
N ALA A 34 -7.44 -7.22 0.70
CA ALA A 34 -8.86 -7.41 1.00
C ALA A 34 -9.76 -6.75 -0.05
N ALA A 35 -9.36 -5.60 -0.55
CA ALA A 35 -10.15 -4.85 -1.53
C ALA A 35 -10.29 -5.56 -2.87
N LYS A 36 -9.43 -6.55 -3.18
CA LYS A 36 -9.53 -7.34 -4.41
C LYS A 36 -10.73 -8.27 -4.47
N CYS A 37 -11.26 -8.65 -3.30
CA CYS A 37 -12.20 -9.75 -3.19
C CYS A 37 -13.54 -9.45 -3.86
N LYS A 38 -13.91 -10.27 -4.84
CA LYS A 38 -15.24 -10.24 -5.41
C LYS A 38 -16.27 -10.67 -4.37
N ASP A 39 -15.97 -11.73 -3.62
CA ASP A 39 -16.80 -12.19 -2.50
C ASP A 39 -16.42 -11.36 -1.26
N LYS A 40 -17.26 -10.40 -0.94
CA LYS A 40 -17.00 -9.48 0.18
C LYS A 40 -17.04 -10.15 1.55
N SER A 41 -17.62 -11.34 1.66
CA SER A 41 -17.61 -12.10 2.91
C SER A 41 -16.21 -12.58 3.31
N LEU A 42 -15.26 -12.57 2.37
CA LEU A 42 -13.87 -12.96 2.63
C LEU A 42 -13.03 -11.82 3.19
N ILE A 43 -13.50 -10.58 3.09
CA ILE A 43 -12.72 -9.41 3.50
C ILE A 43 -12.26 -9.49 4.97
N PRO A 44 -13.11 -9.88 5.94
CA PRO A 44 -12.65 -9.96 7.34
C PRO A 44 -11.49 -10.92 7.57
N ASN A 45 -11.28 -11.89 6.69
CA ASN A 45 -10.17 -12.85 6.82
C ASN A 45 -8.81 -12.19 6.71
N PHE A 46 -8.73 -10.99 6.15
CA PHE A 46 -7.48 -10.25 6.01
C PHE A 46 -7.13 -9.44 7.25
N CYS A 47 -8.07 -9.26 8.18
CA CYS A 47 -7.86 -8.41 9.36
C CYS A 47 -6.82 -8.97 10.34
N ASN A 48 -6.66 -10.29 10.37
CA ASN A 48 -5.74 -10.95 11.28
C ASN A 48 -4.41 -11.33 10.62
N LEU A 49 -4.13 -10.76 9.44
CA LEU A 49 -2.95 -11.10 8.66
C LEU A 49 -2.03 -9.90 8.52
N ASP A 50 -0.71 -10.14 8.63
CA ASP A 50 0.26 -9.14 8.24
C ASP A 50 0.26 -9.01 6.71
N GLY A 51 1.04 -8.05 6.19
CA GLY A 51 1.06 -7.79 4.75
C GLY A 51 1.50 -8.97 3.92
N TYR A 52 2.47 -9.74 4.40
CA TYR A 52 2.99 -10.90 3.65
C TYR A 52 1.95 -12.02 3.56
N LYS A 53 1.30 -12.31 4.66
CA LYS A 53 0.23 -13.33 4.70
C LYS A 53 -0.99 -12.88 3.90
N ALA A 54 -1.33 -11.60 3.98
CA ALA A 54 -2.43 -11.03 3.21
C ALA A 54 -2.16 -11.13 1.70
N LYS A 55 -0.93 -10.85 1.29
CA LYS A 55 -0.54 -10.98 -0.12
C LYS A 55 -0.66 -12.42 -0.61
N LYS A 56 -0.28 -13.38 0.23
CA LYS A 56 -0.40 -14.81 -0.09
C LYS A 56 -1.86 -15.22 -0.23
N LEU A 57 -2.72 -14.79 0.71
CA LEU A 57 -4.15 -15.08 0.63
C LEU A 57 -4.79 -14.41 -0.58
N GLY A 58 -4.39 -13.17 -0.88
CA GLY A 58 -4.92 -12.41 -2.01
C GLY A 58 -4.70 -13.06 -3.37
N ARG A 59 -3.70 -13.94 -3.50
CA ARG A 59 -3.46 -14.69 -4.74
C ARG A 59 -4.48 -15.79 -4.96
N LYS A 60 -5.25 -16.15 -3.94
CA LYS A 60 -6.21 -17.26 -3.98
C LYS A 60 -7.65 -16.82 -4.14
N VAL A 61 -7.92 -15.51 -4.05
CA VAL A 61 -9.29 -15.01 -4.12
C VAL A 61 -9.66 -14.64 -5.55
N GLN A 62 -10.97 -14.74 -5.85
CA GLN A 62 -11.48 -14.23 -7.11
C GLN A 62 -11.51 -12.71 -7.05
N LEU A 63 -10.98 -12.08 -8.09
CA LEU A 63 -10.91 -10.63 -8.17
C LEU A 63 -12.26 -10.03 -8.54
N ILE A 64 -12.54 -8.83 -8.02
CA ILE A 64 -13.69 -8.06 -8.49
C ILE A 64 -13.52 -7.77 -9.99
N ASP A 65 -14.64 -7.60 -10.66
CA ASP A 65 -14.61 -7.24 -12.07
C ASP A 65 -13.93 -5.87 -12.21
N ASN A 66 -13.28 -5.62 -13.33
CA ASN A 66 -12.53 -4.39 -13.63
C ASN A 66 -11.39 -4.06 -12.65
N TRP A 67 -10.86 -5.07 -11.92
CA TRP A 67 -9.77 -4.82 -10.96
C TRP A 67 -8.58 -4.10 -11.59
N GLU A 68 -8.18 -4.49 -12.80
CA GLU A 68 -7.02 -3.88 -13.46
C GLU A 68 -7.24 -2.39 -13.74
N GLN A 69 -8.49 -1.95 -13.93
CA GLN A 69 -8.82 -0.56 -14.18
C GLN A 69 -8.85 0.28 -12.91
N ILE A 70 -9.10 -0.33 -11.74
CA ILE A 70 -9.30 0.42 -10.49
C ILE A 70 -8.19 0.25 -9.46
N LYS A 71 -7.26 -0.68 -9.67
CA LYS A 71 -6.28 -1.02 -8.63
C LYS A 71 -5.38 0.13 -8.22
N ILE A 72 -5.06 1.05 -9.13
CA ILE A 72 -4.26 2.22 -8.78
C ILE A 72 -5.03 3.13 -7.84
N ASP A 73 -6.32 3.38 -8.14
CA ASP A 73 -7.15 4.21 -7.27
C ASP A 73 -7.39 3.56 -5.91
N VAL A 74 -7.52 2.23 -5.88
CA VAL A 74 -7.63 1.49 -4.62
C VAL A 74 -6.35 1.66 -3.80
N MET A 75 -5.18 1.52 -4.43
CA MET A 75 -3.92 1.71 -3.73
C MET A 75 -3.79 3.14 -3.21
N ARG A 76 -4.18 4.13 -4.01
CA ARG A 76 -4.16 5.54 -3.61
C ARG A 76 -4.98 5.74 -2.32
N LYS A 77 -6.14 5.11 -2.23
CA LYS A 77 -6.97 5.18 -1.04
C LYS A 77 -6.32 4.48 0.15
N CYS A 78 -5.71 3.32 -0.06
CA CYS A 78 -5.01 2.60 1.01
C CYS A 78 -3.87 3.45 1.60
N VAL A 79 -3.09 4.09 0.75
CA VAL A 79 -2.02 4.99 1.17
C VAL A 79 -2.58 6.19 1.93
N TYR A 80 -3.65 6.78 1.43
CA TYR A 80 -4.31 7.90 2.08
C TYR A 80 -4.76 7.53 3.50
N LEU A 81 -5.44 6.40 3.65
CA LEU A 81 -5.92 5.95 4.96
C LEU A 81 -4.77 5.62 5.92
N LYS A 82 -3.71 5.00 5.42
CA LYS A 82 -2.52 4.69 6.22
C LYS A 82 -1.98 5.95 6.88
N PHE A 83 -1.74 6.98 6.10
CA PHE A 83 -1.07 8.19 6.63
C PHE A 83 -2.02 9.11 7.38
N THR A 84 -3.28 9.21 6.95
CA THR A 84 -4.24 10.06 7.67
C THR A 84 -4.63 9.48 9.02
N GLN A 85 -4.56 8.16 9.18
CA GLN A 85 -4.88 7.50 10.45
C GLN A 85 -3.66 7.26 11.33
N ASN A 86 -2.46 7.55 10.85
CA ASN A 86 -1.22 7.34 11.59
C ASN A 86 -0.37 8.61 11.58
N PRO A 87 -0.67 9.58 12.46
CA PRO A 87 -0.05 10.92 12.42
C PRO A 87 1.47 10.92 12.47
N ILE A 88 2.08 9.99 13.21
CA ILE A 88 3.54 9.89 13.28
C ILE A 88 4.11 9.54 11.91
N LEU A 89 3.48 8.61 11.20
CA LEU A 89 3.91 8.23 9.84
C LEU A 89 3.70 9.38 8.86
N LEU A 90 2.61 10.12 9.02
CA LEU A 90 2.34 11.30 8.20
C LEU A 90 3.46 12.34 8.33
N GLN A 91 3.88 12.63 9.57
CA GLN A 91 4.95 13.59 9.80
C GLN A 91 6.27 13.11 9.21
N ARG A 92 6.54 11.82 9.28
CA ARG A 92 7.73 11.23 8.66
C ARG A 92 7.70 11.36 7.14
N LEU A 93 6.54 11.14 6.52
CA LEU A 93 6.39 11.28 5.07
C LEU A 93 6.69 12.71 4.62
N LYS A 94 6.20 13.70 5.37
CA LYS A 94 6.45 15.12 5.06
C LYS A 94 7.94 15.46 5.01
N LYS A 95 8.77 14.71 5.73
CA LYS A 95 10.22 14.97 5.80
C LYS A 95 10.99 14.28 4.69
N VAL A 96 10.37 13.37 3.94
CA VAL A 96 11.04 12.71 2.82
C VAL A 96 11.13 13.69 1.66
N LYS A 97 12.35 13.99 1.23
CA LYS A 97 12.59 14.95 0.16
C LYS A 97 12.89 14.24 -1.15
N GLY A 98 12.49 14.89 -2.24
CA GLY A 98 12.83 14.42 -3.58
C GLY A 98 12.05 13.21 -4.06
N LEU A 99 12.69 12.43 -4.89
CA LEU A 99 12.09 11.27 -5.55
C LEU A 99 11.84 10.12 -4.57
N ILE A 100 10.64 9.57 -4.59
CA ILE A 100 10.32 8.34 -3.89
C ILE A 100 10.13 7.26 -4.94
N SER A 101 10.91 6.17 -4.84
CA SER A 101 10.79 5.03 -5.73
C SER A 101 10.87 3.76 -4.91
N GLU A 102 9.92 2.84 -5.14
CA GLU A 102 9.95 1.54 -4.46
C GLU A 102 10.90 0.62 -5.24
N GLU A 103 12.17 0.61 -4.84
CA GLU A 103 13.14 -0.31 -5.43
C GLU A 103 13.02 -1.67 -4.76
N ASN A 104 13.05 -2.72 -5.58
CA ASN A 104 12.86 -4.07 -5.08
C ASN A 104 13.73 -5.06 -5.87
N THR A 105 13.79 -6.31 -5.34
CA THR A 105 14.56 -7.40 -5.95
C THR A 105 13.68 -8.57 -6.39
N TRP A 106 12.33 -8.42 -6.27
CA TRP A 106 11.39 -9.50 -6.54
C TRP A 106 10.56 -9.29 -7.81
N ASN A 107 11.09 -8.52 -8.76
CA ASN A 107 10.52 -8.32 -10.10
C ASN A 107 9.19 -7.57 -10.12
N ASP A 108 8.93 -6.72 -9.14
CA ASP A 108 7.75 -5.86 -9.18
C ASP A 108 8.08 -4.60 -9.97
N THR A 109 7.69 -4.58 -11.23
CA THR A 109 7.90 -3.44 -12.12
C THR A 109 6.64 -2.61 -12.32
N PHE A 110 5.54 -2.97 -11.67
CA PHE A 110 4.32 -2.17 -11.70
C PHE A 110 4.29 -1.16 -10.54
N TRP A 111 4.31 -1.66 -9.31
CA TRP A 111 4.30 -0.78 -8.13
C TRP A 111 5.65 -0.15 -7.87
N GLY A 112 6.72 -0.80 -8.24
CA GLY A 112 8.06 -0.34 -7.97
C GLY A 112 9.00 -0.43 -9.16
N ILE A 113 10.29 -0.47 -8.85
CA ILE A 113 11.38 -0.53 -9.81
C ILE A 113 12.30 -1.70 -9.43
N CYS A 114 12.58 -2.57 -10.40
CA CYS A 114 13.51 -3.67 -10.21
C CYS A 114 14.59 -3.60 -11.29
N ASN A 115 15.84 -3.61 -10.86
CA ASN A 115 17.00 -3.51 -11.78
C ASN A 115 16.91 -2.29 -12.71
N GLY A 116 16.48 -1.15 -12.14
CA GLY A 116 16.40 0.11 -12.88
C GLY A 116 15.19 0.22 -13.81
N LYS A 117 14.26 -0.74 -13.78
CA LYS A 117 13.09 -0.75 -14.67
C LYS A 117 11.81 -0.88 -13.87
N GLY A 118 10.80 -0.13 -14.25
CA GLY A 118 9.49 -0.22 -13.63
C GLY A 118 8.71 1.08 -13.69
N GLU A 119 7.42 0.97 -13.44
CA GLU A 119 6.49 2.11 -13.51
C GLU A 119 6.42 2.90 -12.21
N ASN A 120 6.82 2.30 -11.09
CA ASN A 120 6.87 2.97 -9.79
C ASN A 120 5.54 3.61 -9.36
N HIS A 121 4.43 2.93 -9.58
CA HIS A 121 3.12 3.52 -9.22
C HIS A 121 3.00 3.81 -7.73
N LEU A 122 3.55 2.96 -6.86
CA LEU A 122 3.50 3.24 -5.42
C LEU A 122 4.32 4.47 -5.06
N GLY A 123 5.53 4.61 -5.61
CA GLY A 123 6.33 5.80 -5.39
C GLY A 123 5.64 7.07 -5.87
N LYS A 124 4.99 7.00 -7.02
CA LYS A 124 4.24 8.14 -7.56
C LYS A 124 3.07 8.53 -6.65
N ILE A 125 2.33 7.55 -6.14
CA ILE A 125 1.23 7.81 -5.20
C ILE A 125 1.76 8.46 -3.91
N LEU A 126 2.86 7.95 -3.38
CA LEU A 126 3.46 8.50 -2.16
C LEU A 126 3.92 9.95 -2.38
N MET A 127 4.57 10.24 -3.50
CA MET A 127 4.99 11.60 -3.83
C MET A 127 3.79 12.53 -4.02
N GLU A 128 2.77 12.08 -4.74
CA GLU A 128 1.54 12.84 -4.96
C GLU A 128 0.88 13.20 -3.62
N PHE A 129 0.76 12.22 -2.73
CA PHE A 129 0.15 12.46 -1.43
C PHE A 129 1.01 13.39 -0.58
N ARG A 130 2.33 13.15 -0.52
CA ARG A 130 3.26 14.02 0.21
C ARG A 130 3.15 15.47 -0.25
N ASP A 131 3.16 15.66 -1.55
CA ASP A 131 3.14 17.01 -2.13
C ASP A 131 1.81 17.71 -1.89
N SER A 132 0.71 16.96 -1.75
CA SER A 132 -0.60 17.51 -1.42
C SER A 132 -0.68 18.04 0.02
N LEU A 133 0.25 17.65 0.88
CA LEU A 133 0.28 18.08 2.29
C LEU A 133 0.94 19.43 2.47
N GLU A 134 1.54 19.95 1.44
CA GLU A 134 2.19 21.26 1.50
C GLU A 134 1.17 22.37 1.32
N GLY A 135 1.24 23.34 2.17
CA GLY A 135 0.32 24.46 2.06
C GLY A 135 -0.04 25.04 3.37
#